data_3ce65becc1aad77c8e94b5454038b2a4
#
_entry.id   3ce65becc1aad77c8e94b5454038b2a4
#
_cell.length_a   1.000
_cell.length_b   1.000
_cell.length_c   1.000
_cell.angle_alpha   90.00
_cell.angle_beta   90.00
_cell.angle_gamma   90.00
#
_symmetry.space_group_name_H-M   'P 1'
#
loop_
_entity.id
_entity.type
_entity.pdbx_description
1 polymer ?
#
loop_
_entity_poly.entity_id
_entity_poly.type
_entity_poly.pdbx_seq_one_letter_code
_entity_poly.pdbx_strand_id
1 'polypeptide(L)'
;MLALLTAGCADPEAARRLDANIESMNERIKQAQEELNTYGKGTVVHDLIALRIAIHQQTLAMLEQRRAAQQWRTTLIYTVDGTPYAAPADLAARVAALQGRLKNARDGRESDLQLMRGSADSVRPLYITSIATKTVQIAQLEYQLAAHTNGFPPYYVPVSAPAKSATPQAPAGKPATAR
;
A
#
# COMPACT_ATOMS: atom_id res chain seq x y z
N MET A 1 21.46 43.05 4.98
CA MET A 1 21.42 41.75 5.69
C MET A 1 21.02 40.70 4.66
N LEU A 2 22.01 39.97 4.11
CA LEU A 2 21.76 38.90 3.11
C LEU A 2 21.42 37.63 3.90
N ALA A 3 20.15 37.17 3.80
CA ALA A 3 19.77 35.85 4.30
C ALA A 3 20.36 34.81 3.34
N LEU A 4 21.42 34.12 3.77
CA LEU A 4 21.90 32.92 3.12
C LEU A 4 20.81 31.84 3.22
N LEU A 5 20.08 31.65 2.11
CA LEU A 5 19.29 30.46 1.89
C LEU A 5 20.25 29.27 1.84
N THR A 6 20.41 28.59 2.95
CA THR A 6 21.05 27.28 2.98
C THR A 6 20.20 26.35 2.12
N ALA A 7 20.62 26.16 0.87
CA ALA A 7 20.13 25.06 0.04
C ALA A 7 20.40 23.78 0.84
N GLY A 8 19.35 23.19 1.41
CA GLY A 8 19.44 21.96 2.17
C GLY A 8 20.10 20.90 1.29
N CYS A 9 21.30 20.46 1.67
CA CYS A 9 21.94 19.32 1.06
C CYS A 9 20.97 18.15 1.18
N ALA A 10 20.57 17.58 0.05
CA ALA A 10 19.80 16.35 0.07
C ALA A 10 20.59 15.33 0.88
N ASP A 11 19.98 14.80 1.95
CA ASP A 11 20.61 13.81 2.81
C ASP A 11 20.87 12.54 1.97
N PRO A 12 22.14 12.22 1.65
CA PRO A 12 22.46 11.09 0.76
C PRO A 12 22.08 9.75 1.40
N GLU A 13 22.00 9.69 2.72
CA GLU A 13 21.59 8.49 3.44
C GLU A 13 20.07 8.28 3.34
N ALA A 14 19.29 9.34 3.42
CA ALA A 14 17.85 9.28 3.19
C ALA A 14 17.54 8.85 1.76
N ALA A 15 18.29 9.31 0.77
CA ALA A 15 18.14 8.88 -0.62
C ALA A 15 18.45 7.40 -0.79
N ARG A 16 19.55 6.89 -0.21
CA ARG A 16 19.91 5.47 -0.26
C ARG A 16 18.86 4.59 0.41
N ARG A 17 18.34 5.01 1.56
CA ARG A 17 17.25 4.28 2.26
C ARG A 17 15.99 4.21 1.39
N LEU A 18 15.67 5.28 0.69
CA LEU A 18 14.51 5.33 -0.19
C LEU A 18 14.68 4.39 -1.40
N ASP A 19 15.86 4.39 -2.04
CA ASP A 19 16.18 3.48 -3.13
C ASP A 19 16.12 2.00 -2.70
N ALA A 20 16.67 1.66 -1.54
CA ALA A 20 16.58 0.31 -0.99
C ALA A 20 15.13 -0.12 -0.69
N ASN A 21 14.31 0.80 -0.21
CA ASN A 21 12.88 0.52 0.03
C ASN A 21 12.13 0.28 -1.29
N ILE A 22 12.43 1.04 -2.34
CA ILE A 22 11.85 0.87 -3.68
C ILE A 22 12.23 -0.50 -4.25
N GLU A 23 13.51 -0.87 -4.18
CA GLU A 23 13.99 -2.18 -4.65
C GLU A 23 13.32 -3.34 -3.89
N SER A 24 13.29 -3.26 -2.55
CA SER A 24 12.60 -4.24 -1.71
C SER A 24 11.11 -4.37 -2.07
N MET A 25 10.45 -3.27 -2.39
CA MET A 25 9.02 -3.28 -2.76
C MET A 25 8.79 -3.93 -4.12
N ASN A 26 9.65 -3.66 -5.11
CA ASN A 26 9.59 -4.31 -6.41
C ASN A 26 9.75 -5.84 -6.30
N GLU A 27 10.70 -6.31 -5.48
CA GLU A 27 10.90 -7.75 -5.26
C GLU A 27 9.66 -8.39 -4.61
N ARG A 28 9.03 -7.73 -3.63
CA ARG A 28 7.81 -8.22 -2.99
C ARG A 28 6.62 -8.29 -3.95
N ILE A 29 6.50 -7.32 -4.85
CA ILE A 29 5.45 -7.33 -5.89
C ILE A 29 5.67 -8.53 -6.80
N LYS A 30 6.90 -8.77 -7.25
CA LYS A 30 7.26 -9.90 -8.10
C LYS A 30 6.93 -11.24 -7.43
N GLN A 31 7.37 -11.44 -6.18
CA GLN A 31 7.07 -12.65 -5.41
C GLN A 31 5.57 -12.87 -5.22
N ALA A 32 4.82 -11.79 -4.97
CA ALA A 32 3.37 -11.88 -4.84
C ALA A 32 2.67 -12.21 -6.17
N GLN A 33 3.19 -11.73 -7.30
CA GLN A 33 2.67 -12.08 -8.63
C GLN A 33 2.94 -13.56 -8.99
N GLU A 34 4.13 -14.06 -8.64
CA GLU A 34 4.46 -15.49 -8.81
C GLU A 34 3.52 -16.36 -7.96
N GLU A 35 3.29 -15.98 -6.69
CA GLU A 35 2.37 -16.66 -5.80
C GLU A 35 0.92 -16.61 -6.32
N LEU A 36 0.46 -15.47 -6.86
CA LEU A 36 -0.89 -15.30 -7.42
C LEU A 36 -1.20 -16.35 -8.49
N ASN A 37 -0.20 -16.68 -9.32
CA ASN A 37 -0.35 -17.64 -10.41
C ASN A 37 -0.56 -19.09 -9.92
N THR A 38 -0.31 -19.38 -8.64
CA THR A 38 -0.52 -20.71 -8.05
C THR A 38 -1.96 -20.97 -7.61
N TYR A 39 -2.78 -19.91 -7.53
CA TYR A 39 -4.16 -20.01 -7.06
C TYR A 39 -5.16 -19.68 -8.16
N GLY A 40 -6.27 -20.42 -8.21
CA GLY A 40 -7.34 -20.20 -9.17
C GLY A 40 -8.05 -18.86 -8.95
N LYS A 41 -8.37 -18.16 -10.06
CA LYS A 41 -9.16 -16.92 -10.03
C LYS A 41 -10.51 -17.15 -9.34
N GLY A 42 -10.94 -16.17 -8.52
CA GLY A 42 -12.18 -16.22 -7.76
C GLY A 42 -12.10 -17.00 -6.45
N THR A 43 -10.92 -17.50 -6.07
CA THR A 43 -10.70 -18.03 -4.72
C THR A 43 -10.36 -16.90 -3.76
N VAL A 44 -10.77 -17.02 -2.50
CA VAL A 44 -10.46 -16.04 -1.44
C VAL A 44 -8.95 -15.79 -1.33
N VAL A 45 -8.13 -16.83 -1.47
CA VAL A 45 -6.67 -16.72 -1.40
C VAL A 45 -6.13 -15.90 -2.57
N HIS A 46 -6.59 -16.15 -3.80
CA HIS A 46 -6.22 -15.37 -4.97
C HIS A 46 -6.56 -13.89 -4.77
N ASP A 47 -7.76 -13.57 -4.27
CA ASP A 47 -8.20 -12.19 -4.07
C ASP A 47 -7.42 -11.48 -2.95
N LEU A 48 -7.04 -12.21 -1.88
CA LEU A 48 -6.16 -11.68 -0.83
C LEU A 48 -4.75 -11.39 -1.36
N ILE A 49 -4.19 -12.24 -2.22
CA ILE A 49 -2.88 -12.00 -2.84
C ILE A 49 -2.97 -10.80 -3.80
N ALA A 50 -4.03 -10.69 -4.60
CA ALA A 50 -4.26 -9.54 -5.47
C ALA A 50 -4.36 -8.23 -4.66
N LEU A 51 -5.06 -8.23 -3.54
CA LEU A 51 -5.12 -7.08 -2.62
C LEU A 51 -3.73 -6.73 -2.06
N ARG A 52 -2.94 -7.73 -1.67
CA ARG A 52 -1.55 -7.51 -1.22
C ARG A 52 -0.70 -6.84 -2.30
N ILE A 53 -0.80 -7.31 -3.55
CA ILE A 53 -0.10 -6.70 -4.69
C ILE A 53 -0.50 -5.24 -4.84
N ALA A 54 -1.80 -4.93 -4.79
CA ALA A 54 -2.29 -3.55 -4.91
C ALA A 54 -1.73 -2.64 -3.79
N ILE A 55 -1.65 -3.12 -2.55
CA ILE A 55 -1.06 -2.38 -1.43
C ILE A 55 0.43 -2.12 -1.68
N HIS A 56 1.19 -3.12 -2.14
CA HIS A 56 2.60 -2.96 -2.44
C HIS A 56 2.84 -2.00 -3.61
N GLN A 57 2.03 -2.06 -4.67
CA GLN A 57 2.09 -1.13 -5.81
C GLN A 57 1.81 0.32 -5.38
N GLN A 58 0.83 0.54 -4.50
CA GLN A 58 0.58 1.86 -3.95
C GLN A 58 1.75 2.35 -3.10
N THR A 59 2.33 1.48 -2.26
CA THR A 59 3.51 1.81 -1.46
C THR A 59 4.65 2.23 -2.37
N LEU A 60 4.93 1.45 -3.42
CA LEU A 60 5.95 1.74 -4.42
C LEU A 60 5.73 3.11 -5.08
N ALA A 61 4.52 3.38 -5.57
CA ALA A 61 4.21 4.65 -6.21
C ALA A 61 4.46 5.86 -5.30
N MET A 62 4.13 5.76 -4.00
CA MET A 62 4.38 6.81 -3.02
C MET A 62 5.88 7.01 -2.76
N LEU A 63 6.64 5.92 -2.69
CA LEU A 63 8.10 5.98 -2.53
C LEU A 63 8.78 6.60 -3.77
N GLU A 64 8.35 6.22 -4.96
CA GLU A 64 8.85 6.79 -6.22
C GLU A 64 8.54 8.28 -6.36
N GLN A 65 7.35 8.73 -5.96
CA GLN A 65 7.01 10.15 -5.89
C GLN A 65 7.96 10.90 -4.93
N ARG A 66 8.25 10.33 -3.76
CA ARG A 66 9.20 10.93 -2.80
C ARG A 66 10.61 10.98 -3.38
N ARG A 67 11.04 9.92 -4.06
CA ARG A 67 12.34 9.88 -4.77
C ARG A 67 12.43 10.97 -5.83
N ALA A 68 11.41 11.08 -6.67
CA ALA A 68 11.35 12.11 -7.72
C ALA A 68 11.40 13.52 -7.11
N ALA A 69 10.64 13.78 -6.04
CA ALA A 69 10.68 15.06 -5.33
C ALA A 69 12.07 15.40 -4.79
N GLN A 70 12.79 14.43 -4.23
CA GLN A 70 14.17 14.62 -3.79
C GLN A 70 15.12 14.95 -4.95
N GLN A 71 15.01 14.22 -6.07
CA GLN A 71 15.82 14.46 -7.26
C GLN A 71 15.61 15.86 -7.84
N TRP A 72 14.34 16.27 -7.93
CA TRP A 72 13.95 17.57 -8.51
C TRP A 72 13.97 18.71 -7.47
N ARG A 73 14.36 18.44 -6.22
CA ARG A 73 14.35 19.39 -5.11
C ARG A 73 13.00 20.12 -4.97
N THR A 74 11.91 19.38 -5.17
CA THR A 74 10.55 19.88 -5.05
C THR A 74 9.93 19.44 -3.73
N THR A 75 9.05 20.27 -3.17
CA THR A 75 8.28 19.91 -1.98
C THR A 75 6.98 19.25 -2.41
N LEU A 76 6.75 18.01 -1.93
CA LEU A 76 5.45 17.36 -2.09
C LEU A 76 4.52 17.76 -0.94
N ILE A 77 3.35 18.26 -1.29
CA ILE A 77 2.26 18.51 -0.35
C ILE A 77 1.18 17.48 -0.65
N TYR A 78 0.98 16.57 0.29
CA TYR A 78 -0.14 15.65 0.24
C TYR A 78 -1.37 16.29 0.87
N THR A 79 -2.55 16.00 0.33
CA THR A 79 -3.81 16.46 0.90
C THR A 79 -4.68 15.26 1.28
N VAL A 80 -5.37 15.38 2.40
CA VAL A 80 -6.41 14.44 2.83
C VAL A 80 -7.69 15.26 2.99
N ASP A 81 -8.73 14.87 2.26
CA ASP A 81 -10.01 15.61 2.23
C ASP A 81 -9.84 17.13 1.97
N GLY A 82 -8.93 17.46 1.02
CA GLY A 82 -8.64 18.83 0.64
C GLY A 82 -7.75 19.62 1.63
N THR A 83 -7.36 19.02 2.75
CA THR A 83 -6.49 19.64 3.76
C THR A 83 -5.05 19.11 3.63
N PRO A 84 -4.01 19.98 3.69
CA PRO A 84 -2.64 19.51 3.70
C PRO A 84 -2.37 18.51 4.83
N TYR A 85 -1.80 17.36 4.47
CA TYR A 85 -1.43 16.35 5.45
C TYR A 85 -0.24 16.84 6.28
N ALA A 86 -0.41 16.80 7.60
CA ALA A 86 0.65 17.06 8.57
C ALA A 86 0.99 15.78 9.33
N ALA A 87 2.30 15.54 9.54
CA ALA A 87 2.73 14.43 10.37
C ALA A 87 2.19 14.58 11.79
N PRO A 88 1.70 13.50 12.43
CA PRO A 88 1.19 13.58 13.79
C PRO A 88 2.31 13.95 14.79
N ALA A 89 1.96 14.70 15.83
CA ALA A 89 2.90 15.14 16.86
C ALA A 89 3.56 13.96 17.62
N ASP A 90 2.86 12.83 17.72
CA ASP A 90 3.29 11.60 18.38
C ASP A 90 3.94 10.57 17.44
N LEU A 91 4.53 11.03 16.32
CA LEU A 91 5.06 10.19 15.24
C LEU A 91 5.95 9.04 15.74
N ALA A 92 6.88 9.32 16.63
CA ALA A 92 7.82 8.30 17.15
C ALA A 92 7.07 7.17 17.89
N ALA A 93 6.07 7.50 18.70
CA ALA A 93 5.27 6.53 19.42
C ALA A 93 4.43 5.68 18.44
N ARG A 94 3.86 6.29 17.39
CA ARG A 94 3.12 5.57 16.34
C ARG A 94 4.01 4.61 15.56
N VAL A 95 5.19 5.05 15.17
CA VAL A 95 6.16 4.19 14.48
C VAL A 95 6.54 3.00 15.35
N ALA A 96 6.84 3.20 16.64
CA ALA A 96 7.15 2.11 17.57
C ALA A 96 5.98 1.12 17.73
N ALA A 97 4.75 1.64 17.87
CA ALA A 97 3.55 0.81 17.94
C ALA A 97 3.32 -0.01 16.66
N LEU A 98 3.52 0.58 15.48
CA LEU A 98 3.42 -0.11 14.20
C LEU A 98 4.48 -1.20 14.04
N GLN A 99 5.72 -0.95 14.46
CA GLN A 99 6.78 -1.95 14.46
C GLN A 99 6.44 -3.15 15.36
N GLY A 100 5.89 -2.91 16.55
CA GLY A 100 5.41 -3.96 17.44
C GLY A 100 4.27 -4.79 16.80
N ARG A 101 3.28 -4.14 16.21
CA ARG A 101 2.19 -4.82 15.50
C ARG A 101 2.70 -5.62 14.29
N LEU A 102 3.64 -5.07 13.54
CA LEU A 102 4.25 -5.74 12.39
C LEU A 102 5.01 -6.99 12.83
N LYS A 103 5.78 -6.90 13.91
CA LYS A 103 6.46 -8.07 14.49
C LYS A 103 5.45 -9.15 14.87
N ASN A 104 4.41 -8.82 15.62
CA ASN A 104 3.39 -9.78 16.04
C ASN A 104 2.65 -10.42 14.84
N ALA A 105 2.36 -9.66 13.79
CA ALA A 105 1.75 -10.18 12.57
C ALA A 105 2.66 -11.18 11.83
N ARG A 106 3.96 -10.89 11.77
CA ARG A 106 4.98 -11.78 11.17
C ARG A 106 5.15 -13.06 11.98
N ASP A 107 5.26 -12.95 13.30
CA ASP A 107 5.36 -14.09 14.20
C ASP A 107 4.11 -14.99 14.10
N GLY A 108 2.93 -14.39 14.06
CA GLY A 108 1.67 -15.12 13.87
C GLY A 108 1.56 -15.80 12.49
N ARG A 109 2.07 -15.19 11.42
CA ARG A 109 2.14 -15.83 10.09
C ARG A 109 3.11 -17.03 10.11
N GLU A 110 4.27 -16.88 10.72
CA GLU A 110 5.26 -17.96 10.81
C GLU A 110 4.71 -19.13 11.62
N SER A 111 4.00 -18.86 12.73
CA SER A 111 3.30 -19.90 13.49
C SER A 111 2.30 -20.68 12.63
N ASP A 112 1.48 -19.99 11.82
CA ASP A 112 0.54 -20.66 10.91
C ASP A 112 1.25 -21.50 9.85
N LEU A 113 2.39 -21.04 9.32
CA LEU A 113 3.22 -21.81 8.38
C LEU A 113 3.74 -23.11 9.02
N GLN A 114 4.18 -23.04 10.27
CA GLN A 114 4.66 -24.23 11.00
C GLN A 114 3.51 -25.21 11.27
N LEU A 115 2.35 -24.72 11.72
CA LEU A 115 1.17 -25.53 11.95
C LEU A 115 0.66 -26.20 10.66
N MET A 116 0.67 -25.45 9.54
CA MET A 116 0.28 -25.98 8.23
C MET A 116 1.15 -27.18 7.80
N ARG A 117 2.47 -27.12 8.04
CA ARG A 117 3.41 -28.19 7.66
C ARG A 117 3.12 -29.50 8.40
N GLY A 118 2.62 -29.44 9.64
CA GLY A 118 2.28 -30.58 10.47
C GLY A 118 0.82 -31.03 10.38
N SER A 119 -0.02 -30.32 9.61
CA SER A 119 -1.46 -30.56 9.60
C SER A 119 -1.90 -31.54 8.51
N ALA A 120 -3.05 -32.22 8.75
CA ALA A 120 -3.71 -33.05 7.76
C ALA A 120 -4.21 -32.22 6.57
N ASP A 121 -4.34 -32.82 5.39
CA ASP A 121 -4.72 -32.16 4.14
C ASP A 121 -6.09 -31.44 4.24
N SER A 122 -7.01 -31.99 5.04
CA SER A 122 -8.36 -31.41 5.22
C SER A 122 -8.36 -30.05 5.94
N VAL A 123 -7.34 -29.75 6.76
CA VAL A 123 -7.23 -28.46 7.49
C VAL A 123 -6.26 -27.48 6.86
N ARG A 124 -5.40 -27.91 5.93
CA ARG A 124 -4.45 -27.03 5.22
C ARG A 124 -5.08 -25.80 4.56
N PRO A 125 -6.26 -25.87 3.90
CA PRO A 125 -6.89 -24.70 3.31
C PRO A 125 -7.20 -23.58 4.31
N LEU A 126 -7.49 -23.91 5.57
CA LEU A 126 -7.73 -22.93 6.63
C LEU A 126 -6.45 -22.16 6.96
N TYR A 127 -5.31 -22.86 7.08
CA TYR A 127 -4.02 -22.21 7.31
C TYR A 127 -3.60 -21.37 6.12
N ILE A 128 -3.79 -21.84 4.88
CA ILE A 128 -3.49 -21.07 3.67
C ILE A 128 -4.26 -19.74 3.68
N THR A 129 -5.55 -19.76 3.98
CA THR A 129 -6.38 -18.55 4.08
C THR A 129 -5.90 -17.64 5.22
N SER A 130 -5.58 -18.20 6.39
CA SER A 130 -5.05 -17.43 7.52
C SER A 130 -3.72 -16.76 7.19
N ILE A 131 -2.79 -17.48 6.55
CA ILE A 131 -1.49 -16.99 6.10
C ILE A 131 -1.68 -15.86 5.10
N ALA A 132 -2.57 -16.02 4.10
CA ALA A 132 -2.86 -14.99 3.10
C ALA A 132 -3.43 -13.72 3.76
N THR A 133 -4.37 -13.87 4.70
CA THR A 133 -4.94 -12.76 5.48
C THR A 133 -3.88 -12.01 6.29
N LYS A 134 -3.03 -12.74 7.02
CA LYS A 134 -1.93 -12.14 7.79
C LYS A 134 -0.92 -11.45 6.88
N THR A 135 -0.68 -11.97 5.68
CA THR A 135 0.24 -11.35 4.71
C THR A 135 -0.32 -10.03 4.17
N VAL A 136 -1.64 -9.92 3.95
CA VAL A 136 -2.30 -8.63 3.65
C VAL A 136 -2.16 -7.66 4.82
N GLN A 137 -2.40 -8.11 6.04
CA GLN A 137 -2.22 -7.28 7.24
C GLN A 137 -0.77 -6.77 7.38
N ILE A 138 0.21 -7.62 7.11
CA ILE A 138 1.63 -7.22 7.08
C ILE A 138 1.86 -6.12 6.05
N ALA A 139 1.35 -6.28 4.81
CA ALA A 139 1.49 -5.28 3.76
C ALA A 139 0.86 -3.93 4.15
N GLN A 140 -0.31 -3.93 4.79
CA GLN A 140 -0.94 -2.72 5.31
C GLN A 140 -0.11 -2.02 6.39
N LEU A 141 0.45 -2.77 7.33
CA LEU A 141 1.31 -2.24 8.39
C LEU A 141 2.62 -1.68 7.82
N GLU A 142 3.20 -2.33 6.82
CA GLU A 142 4.39 -1.86 6.12
C GLU A 142 4.11 -0.58 5.33
N TYR A 143 2.94 -0.46 4.67
CA TYR A 143 2.51 0.79 4.05
C TYR A 143 2.42 1.92 5.08
N GLN A 144 1.74 1.69 6.22
CA GLN A 144 1.61 2.69 7.28
C GLN A 144 2.98 3.11 7.83
N LEU A 145 3.87 2.16 8.03
CA LEU A 145 5.23 2.42 8.50
C LEU A 145 6.02 3.25 7.48
N ALA A 146 5.97 2.87 6.20
CA ALA A 146 6.59 3.62 5.12
C ALA A 146 6.04 5.03 5.01
N ALA A 147 4.72 5.20 5.15
CA ALA A 147 4.05 6.50 5.14
C ALA A 147 4.56 7.42 6.25
N HIS A 148 4.59 6.93 7.48
CA HIS A 148 5.09 7.71 8.61
C HIS A 148 6.59 8.03 8.50
N THR A 149 7.40 7.09 8.01
CA THR A 149 8.84 7.28 7.85
C THR A 149 9.18 8.25 6.72
N ASN A 150 8.38 8.28 5.65
CA ASN A 150 8.63 9.10 4.46
C ASN A 150 7.70 10.32 4.34
N GLY A 151 6.82 10.56 5.30
CA GLY A 151 5.98 11.76 5.40
C GLY A 151 4.88 11.85 4.34
N PHE A 152 4.23 10.73 4.00
CA PHE A 152 3.00 10.71 3.21
C PHE A 152 1.82 10.16 4.03
N PRO A 153 0.56 10.34 3.58
CA PRO A 153 -0.61 9.89 4.34
C PRO A 153 -0.62 8.38 4.57
N PRO A 154 -0.87 7.89 5.81
CA PRO A 154 -0.83 6.48 6.16
C PRO A 154 -2.11 5.72 5.78
N TYR A 155 -2.96 6.30 4.93
CA TYR A 155 -4.22 5.72 4.52
C TYR A 155 -4.10 5.06 3.16
N TYR A 156 -4.34 3.75 3.11
CA TYR A 156 -4.56 3.07 1.85
C TYR A 156 -5.94 3.48 1.32
N VAL A 157 -5.95 4.18 0.20
CA VAL A 157 -7.17 4.43 -0.56
C VAL A 157 -7.19 3.38 -1.67
N PRO A 158 -8.10 2.39 -1.62
CA PRO A 158 -8.26 1.49 -2.76
C PRO A 158 -8.59 2.35 -3.98
N VAL A 159 -7.80 2.22 -5.05
CA VAL A 159 -8.12 2.86 -6.32
C VAL A 159 -9.43 2.24 -6.78
N SER A 160 -10.53 2.96 -6.60
CA SER A 160 -11.81 2.56 -7.16
C SER A 160 -11.59 2.37 -8.65
N ALA A 161 -11.94 1.20 -9.18
CA ALA A 161 -11.94 0.98 -10.62
C ALA A 161 -12.65 2.19 -11.27
N PRO A 162 -12.11 2.76 -12.36
CA PRO A 162 -12.72 3.92 -12.98
C PRO A 162 -14.20 3.63 -13.17
N ALA A 163 -15.06 4.48 -12.60
CA ALA A 163 -16.49 4.35 -12.74
C ALA A 163 -16.75 4.15 -14.22
N LYS A 164 -17.34 3.01 -14.58
CA LYS A 164 -17.77 2.75 -15.96
C LYS A 164 -18.53 4.00 -16.37
N SER A 165 -17.98 4.72 -17.35
CA SER A 165 -18.54 5.96 -17.87
C SER A 165 -20.03 5.74 -18.02
N ALA A 166 -20.84 6.46 -17.25
CA ALA A 166 -22.28 6.39 -17.37
C ALA A 166 -22.59 6.70 -18.83
N THR A 167 -23.09 5.71 -19.55
CA THR A 167 -23.57 5.87 -20.92
C THR A 167 -24.51 7.07 -20.91
N PRO A 168 -24.30 8.10 -21.74
CA PRO A 168 -25.19 9.24 -21.75
C PRO A 168 -26.60 8.74 -22.00
N GLN A 169 -27.48 8.95 -21.03
CA GLN A 169 -28.88 8.60 -21.14
C GLN A 169 -29.47 9.46 -22.27
N ALA A 170 -29.88 8.84 -23.35
CA ALA A 170 -30.50 9.53 -24.46
C ALA A 170 -31.69 10.38 -23.93
N PRO A 171 -31.86 11.61 -24.40
CA PRO A 171 -32.94 12.48 -23.92
C PRO A 171 -34.28 11.82 -24.21
N ALA A 172 -35.11 11.68 -23.17
CA ALA A 172 -36.44 11.14 -23.25
C ALA A 172 -37.23 11.92 -24.31
N GLY A 173 -37.68 11.20 -25.37
CA GLY A 173 -38.47 11.76 -26.46
C GLY A 173 -39.72 12.42 -25.92
N LYS A 174 -40.00 13.65 -26.35
CA LYS A 174 -41.24 14.37 -26.09
C LYS A 174 -42.45 13.52 -26.58
N PRO A 175 -43.51 13.44 -25.79
CA PRO A 175 -44.75 12.79 -26.27
C PRO A 175 -45.32 13.59 -27.44
N ALA A 176 -45.60 12.89 -28.52
CA ALA A 176 -46.32 13.44 -29.69
C ALA A 176 -47.73 13.78 -29.25
N THR A 177 -48.12 15.04 -29.33
CA THR A 177 -49.51 15.52 -29.22
C THR A 177 -50.26 15.08 -30.46
N ALA A 178 -51.18 14.13 -30.29
CA ALA A 178 -52.16 13.78 -31.32
C ALA A 178 -53.19 14.93 -31.43
N ARG A 179 -53.47 15.28 -32.68
CA ARG A 179 -54.64 16.05 -33.09
C ARG A 179 -55.69 15.08 -33.62
#